data_fdb9343348525e8de5b3807ed2009f97
#
_entry.id   fdb9343348525e8de5b3807ed2009f97
#
_cell.length_a   1.000
_cell.length_b   1.000
_cell.length_c   1.000
_cell.angle_alpha   90.00
_cell.angle_beta   90.00
_cell.angle_gamma   90.00
#
_symmetry.space_group_name_H-M   'P 1'
#
loop_
_entity.id
_entity.type
_entity.pdbx_description
1 polymer ?
#
loop_
_entity_poly.entity_id
_entity_poly.type
_entity_poly.pdbx_seq_one_letter_code
_entity_poly.pdbx_strand_id
1 'polypeptide(L)'
;MGTQPPGSLAQRLNRLFETVHPRGRGPFSNEEVARAIRDRGGDISKQYIAYLRKGERGNPRLHHLEALAKFFGVPVSYFFDDDSAARTEKKLDELAAWRDAGITQQDLQSLERAGVTGVAMRAVGLSPKGLEFAKAILDQLRAMEGLGPGAQDGGGPTGPLPGLPGPGA
;
A
#
# COMPACT_ATOMS: atom_id res chain seq x y z
N MET A 1 4.76 19.47 24.52
CA MET A 1 4.72 18.40 23.52
C MET A 1 6.16 18.14 23.12
N GLY A 2 6.74 17.04 23.58
CA GLY A 2 8.14 16.71 23.28
C GLY A 2 8.26 16.37 21.81
N THR A 3 8.95 17.19 21.06
CA THR A 3 9.37 16.88 19.68
C THR A 3 10.36 15.72 19.79
N GLN A 4 9.92 14.52 19.45
CA GLN A 4 10.82 13.35 19.42
C GLN A 4 11.85 13.57 18.30
N PRO A 5 13.12 13.16 18.50
CA PRO A 5 14.16 13.30 17.47
C PRO A 5 13.74 12.54 16.21
N PRO A 6 14.03 13.09 15.00
CA PRO A 6 13.76 12.41 13.76
C PRO A 6 14.43 11.03 13.75
N GLY A 7 13.66 10.00 13.41
CA GLY A 7 14.12 8.61 13.44
C GLY A 7 13.88 7.86 14.77
N SER A 8 13.14 8.45 15.73
CA SER A 8 12.79 7.74 16.96
C SER A 8 11.90 6.52 16.70
N LEU A 9 12.01 5.49 17.55
CA LEU A 9 11.13 4.31 17.51
C LEU A 9 9.65 4.68 17.42
N ALA A 10 9.20 5.66 18.21
CA ALA A 10 7.81 6.09 18.25
C ALA A 10 7.37 6.73 16.94
N GLN A 11 8.22 7.54 16.30
CA GLN A 11 7.94 8.11 14.98
C GLN A 11 7.85 7.03 13.91
N ARG A 12 8.81 6.10 13.87
CA ARG A 12 8.81 4.97 12.94
C ARG A 12 7.57 4.10 13.13
N LEU A 13 7.21 3.81 14.37
CA LEU A 13 6.01 3.03 14.67
C LEU A 13 4.72 3.77 14.26
N ASN A 14 4.59 5.06 14.57
CA ASN A 14 3.44 5.86 14.13
C ASN A 14 3.33 5.91 12.61
N ARG A 15 4.44 6.05 11.90
CA ARG A 15 4.49 6.02 10.44
C ARG A 15 3.92 4.72 9.86
N LEU A 16 4.27 3.56 10.44
CA LEU A 16 3.69 2.28 10.04
C LEU A 16 2.17 2.24 10.25
N PHE A 17 1.68 2.71 11.38
CA PHE A 17 0.24 2.77 11.66
C PHE A 17 -0.51 3.65 10.65
N GLU A 18 0.06 4.78 10.25
CA GLU A 18 -0.54 5.73 9.30
C GLU A 18 -0.50 5.22 7.87
N THR A 19 0.55 4.49 7.50
CA THR A 19 0.80 4.10 6.11
C THR A 19 0.26 2.70 5.79
N VAL A 20 0.46 1.74 6.71
CA VAL A 20 0.14 0.33 6.47
C VAL A 20 -1.28 0.02 6.93
N HIS A 21 -2.25 0.22 6.06
CA HIS A 21 -3.64 -0.17 6.28
C HIS A 21 -4.33 -0.45 4.94
N PRO A 22 -5.39 -1.28 4.91
CA PRO A 22 -6.15 -1.55 3.69
C PRO A 22 -6.83 -0.29 3.13
N ARG A 23 -7.03 -0.27 1.81
CA ARG A 23 -7.80 0.80 1.15
C ARG A 23 -9.24 0.83 1.66
N GLY A 24 -9.80 2.05 1.75
CA GLY A 24 -11.19 2.25 2.22
C GLY A 24 -11.41 2.06 3.71
N ARG A 25 -10.32 1.89 4.46
CA ARG A 25 -10.30 1.75 5.89
C ARG A 25 -9.22 2.67 6.48
N GLY A 26 -9.48 3.25 7.65
CA GLY A 26 -8.48 4.03 8.38
C GLY A 26 -7.37 3.19 9.00
N PRO A 27 -6.38 3.84 9.64
CA PRO A 27 -5.30 3.18 10.35
C PRO A 27 -5.78 2.14 11.36
N PHE A 28 -4.99 1.10 11.59
CA PHE A 28 -5.29 0.12 12.63
C PHE A 28 -5.28 0.77 14.02
N SER A 29 -6.18 0.33 14.90
CA SER A 29 -6.12 0.68 16.32
C SER A 29 -5.05 -0.16 17.05
N ASN A 30 -4.58 0.33 18.19
CA ASN A 30 -3.63 -0.42 19.03
C ASN A 30 -4.21 -1.78 19.48
N GLU A 31 -5.53 -1.86 19.69
CA GLU A 31 -6.22 -3.10 20.06
C GLU A 31 -6.20 -4.13 18.92
N GLU A 32 -6.46 -3.69 17.70
CA GLU A 32 -6.46 -4.58 16.52
C GLU A 32 -5.07 -5.18 16.30
N VAL A 33 -4.02 -4.35 16.38
CA VAL A 33 -2.64 -4.80 16.24
C VAL A 33 -2.27 -5.77 17.36
N ALA A 34 -2.60 -5.43 18.62
CA ALA A 34 -2.33 -6.28 19.77
C ALA A 34 -3.05 -7.63 19.65
N ARG A 35 -4.31 -7.65 19.23
CA ARG A 35 -5.08 -8.87 19.00
C ARG A 35 -4.45 -9.73 17.91
N ALA A 36 -4.18 -9.15 16.74
CA ALA A 36 -3.58 -9.89 15.63
C ALA A 36 -2.21 -10.49 15.96
N ILE A 37 -1.43 -9.82 16.81
CA ILE A 37 -0.15 -10.35 17.30
C ILE A 37 -0.39 -11.51 18.28
N ARG A 38 -1.34 -11.39 19.22
CA ARG A 38 -1.69 -12.47 20.16
C ARG A 38 -2.22 -13.70 19.43
N ASP A 39 -3.06 -13.53 18.42
CA ASP A 39 -3.61 -14.62 17.60
C ASP A 39 -2.52 -15.41 16.86
N ARG A 40 -1.35 -14.81 16.67
CA ARG A 40 -0.15 -15.41 16.08
C ARG A 40 0.86 -15.92 17.12
N GLY A 41 0.47 -15.98 18.40
CA GLY A 41 1.29 -16.47 19.51
C GLY A 41 2.25 -15.44 20.10
N GLY A 42 2.13 -14.16 19.74
CA GLY A 42 2.91 -13.08 20.37
C GLY A 42 2.29 -12.59 21.67
N ASP A 43 3.07 -11.87 22.46
CA ASP A 43 2.66 -11.29 23.74
C ASP A 43 2.89 -9.77 23.73
N ILE A 44 1.86 -9.03 23.35
CA ILE A 44 1.89 -7.56 23.40
C ILE A 44 0.50 -7.02 23.74
N SER A 45 0.45 -6.04 24.64
CA SER A 45 -0.80 -5.39 25.02
C SER A 45 -1.02 -4.09 24.24
N LYS A 46 -2.31 -3.68 24.09
CA LYS A 46 -2.66 -2.40 23.49
C LYS A 46 -2.06 -1.19 24.23
N GLN A 47 -1.97 -1.29 25.54
CA GLN A 47 -1.39 -0.24 26.39
C GLN A 47 0.10 -0.11 26.14
N TYR A 48 0.81 -1.24 25.99
CA TYR A 48 2.23 -1.21 25.71
C TYR A 48 2.52 -0.63 24.31
N ILE A 49 1.72 -0.96 23.30
CA ILE A 49 1.78 -0.32 21.98
C ILE A 49 1.56 1.20 22.11
N ALA A 50 0.57 1.62 22.89
CA ALA A 50 0.31 3.05 23.13
C ALA A 50 1.51 3.76 23.76
N TYR A 51 2.19 3.15 24.74
CA TYR A 51 3.41 3.71 25.36
C TYR A 51 4.58 3.80 24.37
N LEU A 52 4.76 2.80 23.50
CA LEU A 52 5.77 2.84 22.45
C LEU A 52 5.49 3.96 21.45
N ARG A 53 4.25 4.12 21.02
CA ARG A 53 3.82 5.15 20.09
C ARG A 53 3.95 6.58 20.64
N LYS A 54 3.79 6.74 21.94
CA LYS A 54 4.00 8.02 22.63
C LYS A 54 5.47 8.31 22.94
N GLY A 55 6.35 7.31 22.80
CA GLY A 55 7.74 7.43 23.18
C GLY A 55 7.99 7.37 24.70
N GLU A 56 6.99 6.96 25.49
CA GLU A 56 7.11 6.81 26.95
C GLU A 56 7.96 5.58 27.33
N ARG A 57 8.15 4.66 26.39
CA ARG A 57 9.01 3.47 26.52
C ARG A 57 10.01 3.44 25.36
N GLY A 58 11.25 3.84 25.65
CA GLY A 58 12.32 3.93 24.64
C GLY A 58 13.12 2.65 24.42
N ASN A 59 12.95 1.63 25.28
CA ASN A 59 13.71 0.38 25.19
C ASN A 59 12.79 -0.85 25.24
N PRO A 60 12.08 -1.16 24.13
CA PRO A 60 11.25 -2.34 24.03
C PRO A 60 12.10 -3.61 23.97
N ARG A 61 11.53 -4.73 24.42
CA ARG A 61 12.16 -6.04 24.23
C ARG A 61 12.16 -6.41 22.75
N LEU A 62 13.21 -7.09 22.31
CA LEU A 62 13.38 -7.46 20.90
C LEU A 62 12.18 -8.22 20.34
N HIS A 63 11.63 -9.19 21.08
CA HIS A 63 10.50 -9.97 20.62
C HIS A 63 9.22 -9.14 20.36
N HIS A 64 9.03 -8.01 21.06
CA HIS A 64 7.93 -7.08 20.79
C HIS A 64 8.15 -6.34 19.46
N LEU A 65 9.40 -5.95 19.16
CA LEU A 65 9.76 -5.33 17.88
C LEU A 65 9.61 -6.32 16.73
N GLU A 66 10.03 -7.57 16.93
CA GLU A 66 9.85 -8.65 15.95
C GLU A 66 8.37 -8.91 15.63
N ALA A 67 7.53 -8.94 16.68
CA ALA A 67 6.09 -9.13 16.51
C ALA A 67 5.44 -7.97 15.74
N LEU A 68 5.82 -6.72 16.04
CA LEU A 68 5.35 -5.53 15.33
C LEU A 68 5.86 -5.50 13.89
N ALA A 69 7.16 -5.79 13.68
CA ALA A 69 7.77 -5.87 12.36
C ALA A 69 7.05 -6.90 11.46
N LYS A 70 6.79 -8.08 12.02
CA LYS A 70 6.04 -9.15 11.32
C LYS A 70 4.61 -8.76 11.01
N PHE A 71 3.95 -8.03 11.91
CA PHE A 71 2.58 -7.55 11.66
C PHE A 71 2.53 -6.57 10.51
N PHE A 72 3.43 -5.59 10.47
CA PHE A 72 3.49 -4.56 9.44
C PHE A 72 4.24 -4.97 8.16
N GLY A 73 4.88 -6.14 8.15
CA GLY A 73 5.62 -6.63 6.99
C GLY A 73 6.94 -5.88 6.72
N VAL A 74 7.56 -5.33 7.77
CA VAL A 74 8.85 -4.61 7.68
C VAL A 74 9.97 -5.40 8.37
N PRO A 75 11.25 -5.19 8.01
CA PRO A 75 12.36 -5.79 8.73
C PRO A 75 12.47 -5.21 10.16
N VAL A 76 12.89 -6.00 11.12
CA VAL A 76 13.09 -5.54 12.52
C VAL A 76 14.09 -4.39 12.60
N SER A 77 15.13 -4.41 11.76
CA SER A 77 16.12 -3.33 11.64
C SER A 77 15.52 -1.96 11.34
N TYR A 78 14.31 -1.90 10.76
CA TYR A 78 13.59 -0.65 10.55
C TYR A 78 13.48 0.20 11.82
N PHE A 79 13.36 -0.43 12.98
CA PHE A 79 13.15 0.29 14.23
C PHE A 79 14.42 0.89 14.85
N PHE A 80 15.61 0.45 14.45
CA PHE A 80 16.87 0.85 15.09
C PHE A 80 18.02 1.17 14.13
N ASP A 81 17.89 0.89 12.84
CA ASP A 81 18.91 1.18 11.83
C ASP A 81 18.37 2.21 10.83
N ASP A 82 19.07 3.33 10.70
CA ASP A 82 18.64 4.46 9.88
C ASP A 82 18.66 4.13 8.38
N ASP A 83 19.63 3.34 7.92
CA ASP A 83 19.71 2.93 6.51
C ASP A 83 18.58 1.96 6.15
N SER A 84 18.25 1.04 7.04
CA SER A 84 17.11 0.14 6.89
C SER A 84 15.79 0.92 6.93
N ALA A 85 15.69 1.91 7.81
CA ALA A 85 14.53 2.79 7.89
C ALA A 85 14.34 3.55 6.58
N ALA A 86 15.38 4.20 6.06
CA ALA A 86 15.30 4.98 4.81
C ALA A 86 14.86 4.14 3.61
N ARG A 87 15.40 2.92 3.47
CA ARG A 87 14.99 1.99 2.41
C ARG A 87 13.53 1.53 2.56
N THR A 88 13.10 1.30 3.80
CA THR A 88 11.74 0.86 4.10
C THR A 88 10.74 1.99 3.91
N GLU A 89 11.06 3.21 4.35
CA GLU A 89 10.22 4.41 4.15
C GLU A 89 9.92 4.63 2.66
N LYS A 90 10.93 4.53 1.80
CA LYS A 90 10.73 4.65 0.36
C LYS A 90 9.71 3.63 -0.17
N LYS A 91 9.79 2.37 0.27
CA LYS A 91 8.82 1.34 -0.10
C LYS A 91 7.43 1.60 0.47
N LEU A 92 7.35 2.13 1.69
CA LEU A 92 6.06 2.50 2.31
C LEU A 92 5.40 3.65 1.55
N ASP A 93 6.16 4.65 1.09
CA ASP A 93 5.65 5.75 0.27
C ASP A 93 5.13 5.24 -1.08
N GLU A 94 5.84 4.33 -1.73
CA GLU A 94 5.40 3.68 -2.97
C GLU A 94 4.10 2.90 -2.76
N LEU A 95 4.02 2.08 -1.70
CA LEU A 95 2.82 1.31 -1.37
C LEU A 95 1.62 2.19 -1.03
N ALA A 96 1.84 3.29 -0.30
CA ALA A 96 0.80 4.26 0.00
C ALA A 96 0.27 4.93 -1.28
N ALA A 97 1.17 5.35 -2.17
CA ALA A 97 0.80 5.95 -3.45
C ALA A 97 -0.01 4.99 -4.33
N TRP A 98 0.36 3.70 -4.38
CA TRP A 98 -0.41 2.69 -5.12
C TRP A 98 -1.78 2.43 -4.51
N ARG A 99 -1.86 2.33 -3.18
CA ARG A 99 -3.12 2.20 -2.46
C ARG A 99 -4.05 3.37 -2.77
N ASP A 100 -3.54 4.60 -2.71
CA ASP A 100 -4.32 5.81 -2.91
C ASP A 100 -4.74 5.97 -4.39
N ALA A 101 -3.90 5.53 -5.33
CA ALA A 101 -4.23 5.42 -6.76
C ALA A 101 -5.21 4.27 -7.08
N GLY A 102 -5.52 3.41 -6.11
CA GLY A 102 -6.43 2.29 -6.28
C GLY A 102 -5.83 1.08 -6.99
N ILE A 103 -4.51 1.02 -7.10
CA ILE A 103 -3.81 -0.10 -7.71
C ILE A 103 -3.81 -1.26 -6.72
N THR A 104 -4.38 -2.39 -7.14
CA THR A 104 -4.41 -3.62 -6.35
C THR A 104 -3.15 -4.46 -6.59
N GLN A 105 -2.90 -5.43 -5.69
CA GLN A 105 -1.80 -6.37 -5.88
C GLN A 105 -1.98 -7.21 -7.17
N GLN A 106 -3.21 -7.44 -7.58
CA GLN A 106 -3.54 -8.16 -8.81
C GLN A 106 -3.21 -7.32 -10.05
N ASP A 107 -3.43 -6.00 -9.99
CA ASP A 107 -3.04 -5.07 -11.03
C ASP A 107 -1.53 -5.02 -11.20
N LEU A 108 -0.77 -4.99 -10.10
CA LEU A 108 0.69 -5.03 -10.12
C LEU A 108 1.21 -6.31 -10.78
N GLN A 109 0.67 -7.48 -10.45
CA GLN A 109 1.03 -8.74 -11.09
C GLN A 109 0.71 -8.75 -12.59
N SER A 110 -0.39 -8.13 -12.97
CA SER A 110 -0.78 -8.00 -14.39
C SER A 110 0.17 -7.07 -15.14
N LEU A 111 0.56 -5.96 -14.54
CA LEU A 111 1.55 -5.02 -15.08
C LEU A 111 2.95 -5.66 -15.20
N GLU A 112 3.36 -6.48 -14.22
CA GLU A 112 4.61 -7.24 -14.29
C GLU A 112 4.61 -8.23 -15.44
N ARG A 113 3.54 -8.99 -15.61
CA ARG A 113 3.38 -9.94 -16.73
C ARG A 113 3.39 -9.24 -18.09
N ALA A 114 2.83 -8.05 -18.16
CA ALA A 114 2.83 -7.23 -19.37
C ALA A 114 4.16 -6.48 -19.61
N GLY A 115 5.13 -6.56 -18.69
CA GLY A 115 6.43 -5.89 -18.81
C GLY A 115 6.38 -4.37 -18.66
N VAL A 116 5.22 -3.81 -18.22
CA VAL A 116 4.99 -2.35 -18.11
C VAL A 116 5.17 -1.78 -16.72
N THR A 117 5.58 -2.61 -15.75
CA THR A 117 5.79 -2.20 -14.35
C THR A 117 6.71 -0.97 -14.23
N GLY A 118 7.76 -0.90 -15.04
CA GLY A 118 8.69 0.24 -15.06
C GLY A 118 8.04 1.56 -15.49
N VAL A 119 7.02 1.51 -16.35
CA VAL A 119 6.26 2.69 -16.80
C VAL A 119 5.26 3.09 -15.72
N ALA A 120 4.56 2.12 -15.14
CA ALA A 120 3.60 2.36 -14.07
C ALA A 120 4.29 2.99 -12.83
N MET A 121 5.48 2.49 -12.45
CA MET A 121 6.25 3.06 -11.34
C MET A 121 6.68 4.52 -11.57
N ARG A 122 7.00 4.90 -12.81
CA ARG A 122 7.33 6.30 -13.14
C ARG A 122 6.12 7.22 -13.17
N ALA A 123 4.92 6.67 -13.35
CA ALA A 123 3.68 7.42 -13.28
C ALA A 123 3.24 7.72 -11.83
N VAL A 124 3.72 6.92 -10.86
CA VAL A 124 3.47 7.16 -9.44
C VAL A 124 4.19 8.43 -9.00
N GLY A 125 3.41 9.36 -8.43
CA GLY A 125 3.93 10.67 -8.02
C GLY A 125 3.75 11.80 -9.04
N LEU A 126 3.21 11.50 -10.22
CA LEU A 126 2.78 12.56 -11.14
C LEU A 126 1.54 13.26 -10.59
N SER A 127 1.49 14.59 -10.81
CA SER A 127 0.27 15.34 -10.55
C SER A 127 -0.88 14.84 -11.45
N PRO A 128 -2.16 15.08 -11.09
CA PRO A 128 -3.29 14.73 -11.97
C PRO A 128 -3.12 15.21 -13.40
N LYS A 129 -2.58 16.42 -13.59
CA LYS A 129 -2.28 16.98 -14.91
C LYS A 129 -1.14 16.21 -15.63
N GLY A 130 -0.14 15.76 -14.89
CA GLY A 130 0.94 14.92 -15.43
C GLY A 130 0.47 13.55 -15.86
N LEU A 131 -0.47 12.95 -15.12
CA LEU A 131 -1.11 11.67 -15.48
C LEU A 131 -1.96 11.79 -16.74
N GLU A 132 -2.73 12.87 -16.90
CA GLU A 132 -3.50 13.14 -18.11
C GLU A 132 -2.59 13.29 -19.34
N PHE A 133 -1.46 13.99 -19.18
CA PHE A 133 -0.47 14.14 -20.27
C PHE A 133 0.19 12.79 -20.63
N ALA A 134 0.57 11.99 -19.64
CA ALA A 134 1.12 10.66 -19.85
C ALA A 134 0.13 9.73 -20.55
N LYS A 135 -1.17 9.80 -20.19
CA LYS A 135 -2.24 9.06 -20.82
C LYS A 135 -2.40 9.47 -22.30
N ALA A 136 -2.41 10.76 -22.58
CA ALA A 136 -2.53 11.26 -23.95
C ALA A 136 -1.36 10.79 -24.86
N ILE A 137 -0.12 10.76 -24.32
CA ILE A 137 1.03 10.21 -25.06
C ILE A 137 0.87 8.72 -25.33
N LEU A 138 0.41 7.93 -24.35
CA LEU A 138 0.18 6.50 -24.52
C LEU A 138 -0.92 6.21 -25.54
N ASP A 139 -2.01 6.98 -25.53
CA ASP A 139 -3.10 6.86 -26.51
C ASP A 139 -2.61 7.17 -27.93
N GLN A 140 -1.74 8.17 -28.07
CA GLN A 140 -1.15 8.52 -29.36
C GLN A 140 -0.20 7.44 -29.87
N LEU A 141 0.63 6.87 -28.99
CA LEU A 141 1.53 5.73 -29.35
C LEU A 141 0.70 4.50 -29.77
N ARG A 142 -0.38 4.18 -29.04
CA ARG A 142 -1.29 3.08 -29.40
C ARG A 142 -1.93 3.27 -30.77
N ALA A 143 -2.34 4.51 -31.07
CA ALA A 143 -2.91 4.84 -32.37
C ALA A 143 -1.90 4.68 -33.50
N MET A 144 -0.62 5.04 -33.27
CA MET A 144 0.46 4.86 -34.23
C MET A 144 0.80 3.38 -34.47
N GLU A 145 0.62 2.52 -33.47
CA GLU A 145 0.82 1.07 -33.55
C GLU A 145 -0.41 0.30 -34.05
N GLY A 146 -1.50 1.01 -34.39
CA GLY A 146 -2.76 0.40 -34.83
C GLY A 146 -3.56 -0.28 -33.72
N LEU A 147 -3.20 -0.02 -32.47
CA LEU A 147 -3.92 -0.48 -31.30
C LEU A 147 -5.02 0.52 -30.94
N GLY A 148 -6.27 0.09 -30.83
CA GLY A 148 -7.40 0.95 -30.46
C GLY A 148 -7.19 1.69 -29.14
N PRO A 149 -8.01 2.74 -28.85
CA PRO A 149 -7.92 3.49 -27.60
C PRO A 149 -7.99 2.53 -26.41
N GLY A 150 -7.16 2.77 -25.38
CA GLY A 150 -7.17 1.98 -24.16
C GLY A 150 -8.55 1.96 -23.52
N ALA A 151 -8.96 0.86 -22.90
CA ALA A 151 -10.24 0.74 -22.25
C ALA A 151 -10.47 1.93 -21.31
N GLN A 152 -11.52 2.71 -21.57
CA GLN A 152 -11.93 3.79 -20.68
C GLN A 152 -12.53 3.15 -19.44
N ASP A 153 -12.00 3.50 -18.28
CA ASP A 153 -12.57 3.12 -17.00
C ASP A 153 -14.03 3.60 -16.94
N GLY A 154 -14.97 2.67 -16.85
CA GLY A 154 -16.35 2.98 -16.48
C GLY A 154 -17.42 2.72 -17.53
N GLY A 155 -17.52 1.52 -18.02
CA GLY A 155 -18.69 1.08 -18.79
C GLY A 155 -18.82 -0.43 -18.74
N GLY A 156 -19.59 -0.94 -17.79
CA GLY A 156 -20.00 -2.34 -17.82
C GLY A 156 -20.68 -2.67 -19.15
N PRO A 157 -20.56 -3.90 -19.67
CA PRO A 157 -21.17 -4.27 -20.94
C PRO A 157 -22.70 -4.33 -20.79
N THR A 158 -23.38 -3.25 -21.13
CA THR A 158 -24.79 -3.26 -21.46
C THR A 158 -24.93 -3.55 -22.96
N GLY A 159 -24.65 -4.78 -23.35
CA GLY A 159 -25.01 -5.31 -24.66
C GLY A 159 -25.94 -6.48 -24.46
N PRO A 160 -27.06 -6.57 -25.21
CA PRO A 160 -27.95 -7.71 -25.11
C PRO A 160 -27.22 -8.96 -25.61
N LEU A 161 -27.32 -10.03 -24.83
CA LEU A 161 -26.82 -11.36 -25.19
C LEU A 161 -27.47 -11.82 -26.49
N PRO A 162 -26.75 -12.29 -27.52
CA PRO A 162 -27.35 -12.86 -28.69
C PRO A 162 -27.99 -14.22 -28.40
N GLY A 163 -29.31 -14.31 -28.55
CA GLY A 163 -30.06 -15.48 -29.02
C GLY A 163 -29.96 -16.77 -28.21
N LEU A 164 -30.84 -16.93 -27.20
CA LEU A 164 -31.35 -18.26 -26.85
C LEU A 164 -32.54 -18.57 -27.78
N PRO A 165 -32.59 -19.74 -28.44
CA PRO A 165 -33.78 -20.18 -29.17
C PRO A 165 -34.89 -20.47 -28.15
N GLY A 166 -36.07 -19.88 -28.41
CA GLY A 166 -37.29 -20.13 -27.61
C GLY A 166 -37.77 -21.56 -27.72
N PRO A 167 -38.52 -22.07 -26.71
CA PRO A 167 -39.12 -23.40 -26.76
C PRO A 167 -40.21 -23.39 -27.84
N GLY A 168 -39.95 -24.16 -28.87
CA GLY A 168 -40.95 -24.44 -29.92
C GLY A 168 -42.06 -25.33 -29.40
N ALA A 169 -43.26 -25.05 -29.87
CA ALA A 169 -44.49 -25.77 -29.68
C ALA A 169 -44.40 -27.25 -30.07
#